data_d6206a1a3f4a51cc88b56a39b093c4f0
#
_entry.id   d6206a1a3f4a51cc88b56a39b093c4f0
#
_cell.length_a   1.000
_cell.length_b   1.000
_cell.length_c   1.000
_cell.angle_alpha   90.00
_cell.angle_beta   90.00
_cell.angle_gamma   90.00
#
_symmetry.space_group_name_H-M   'P 1'
#
loop_
_entity.id
_entity.type
_entity.pdbx_description
1 polymer ?
#
loop_
_entity_poly.entity_id
_entity_poly.type
_entity_poly.pdbx_seq_one_letter_code
_entity_poly.pdbx_strand_id
1 'polypeptide(L)'
;MPAKDYQKVIWLEIHVRIKSNTKLFCNCKNALDLAPEPNMHVCPMCMWFPWILPTINEEAVRLWVKWWMIMWCKVNPLSRFDRKTYYYPDNPTSYQITQMYEPIVWKWAVKVLVNGEEKVFAIHHMHLENDAWKLVHAWGKTLCDYNRAWSPLMEIVTDPVFTDKDEVMEFLKELQKMMRYAWVSDADMEAGQLRCD
;
A
#
# COMPACT_ATOMS: atom_id res chain seq x y z
N MET A 1 -30.05 -32.73 -6.47
CA MET A 1 -28.89 -32.70 -5.54
C MET A 1 -29.18 -31.66 -4.49
N PRO A 2 -29.02 -31.92 -3.18
CA PRO A 2 -29.19 -30.91 -2.18
C PRO A 2 -28.19 -29.77 -2.47
N ALA A 3 -28.64 -28.53 -2.28
CA ALA A 3 -27.76 -27.36 -2.39
C ALA A 3 -26.61 -27.55 -1.41
N LYS A 4 -25.37 -27.50 -1.90
CA LYS A 4 -24.22 -27.49 -0.98
C LYS A 4 -24.30 -26.21 -0.18
N ASP A 5 -24.23 -26.30 1.14
CA ASP A 5 -24.08 -25.14 2.00
C ASP A 5 -22.69 -24.53 1.77
N TYR A 6 -22.64 -23.49 0.96
CA TYR A 6 -21.40 -22.72 0.74
C TYR A 6 -21.26 -21.69 1.83
N GLN A 7 -20.11 -21.70 2.50
CA GLN A 7 -19.73 -20.63 3.42
C GLN A 7 -18.93 -19.58 2.64
N LYS A 8 -19.35 -18.32 2.76
CA LYS A 8 -18.62 -17.18 2.22
C LYS A 8 -17.35 -16.96 3.05
N VAL A 9 -16.20 -16.82 2.36
CA VAL A 9 -14.90 -16.54 2.95
C VAL A 9 -14.26 -15.42 2.15
N ILE A 10 -13.78 -14.38 2.84
CA ILE A 10 -13.21 -13.19 2.23
C ILE A 10 -11.81 -12.96 2.81
N TRP A 11 -10.86 -12.59 1.97
CA TRP A 11 -9.59 -11.98 2.35
C TRP A 11 -9.47 -10.61 1.69
N LEU A 12 -8.60 -9.77 2.21
CA LEU A 12 -8.43 -8.41 1.75
C LEU A 12 -6.98 -8.14 1.36
N GLU A 13 -6.79 -7.42 0.27
CA GLU A 13 -5.54 -6.76 -0.12
C GLU A 13 -5.75 -5.26 0.03
N ILE A 14 -5.02 -4.64 0.96
CA ILE A 14 -5.24 -3.25 1.34
C ILE A 14 -3.97 -2.46 1.05
N HIS A 15 -4.09 -1.47 0.17
CA HIS A 15 -3.00 -0.60 -0.22
C HIS A 15 -3.14 0.75 0.46
N VAL A 16 -2.09 1.20 1.13
CA VAL A 16 -2.06 2.48 1.84
C VAL A 16 -0.85 3.31 1.44
N ARG A 17 -1.08 4.52 0.96
CA ARG A 17 -0.03 5.48 0.64
C ARG A 17 0.56 6.07 1.91
N ILE A 18 1.88 6.00 2.06
CA ILE A 18 2.61 6.50 3.22
C ILE A 18 2.90 7.98 3.06
N LYS A 19 2.69 8.74 4.12
CA LYS A 19 2.84 10.20 4.17
C LYS A 19 4.28 10.62 4.43
N SER A 20 5.23 10.22 3.57
CA SER A 20 6.59 10.75 3.59
C SER A 20 6.69 12.05 2.81
N ASN A 21 7.67 12.90 3.13
CA ASN A 21 7.91 14.15 2.41
C ASN A 21 8.40 13.90 0.97
N THR A 22 9.19 12.87 0.79
CA THR A 22 9.75 12.50 -0.53
C THR A 22 9.35 11.08 -0.91
N LYS A 23 9.52 10.76 -2.19
CA LYS A 23 9.20 9.47 -2.76
C LYS A 23 10.11 8.36 -2.20
N LEU A 24 9.74 7.09 -2.45
CA LEU A 24 10.41 5.93 -1.89
C LEU A 24 11.87 5.79 -2.37
N PHE A 25 12.15 6.16 -3.62
CA PHE A 25 13.46 5.90 -4.24
C PHE A 25 14.14 7.14 -4.82
N CYS A 26 13.63 8.35 -4.56
CA CYS A 26 14.23 9.60 -4.96
C CYS A 26 13.79 10.76 -4.06
N ASN A 27 14.45 11.92 -4.21
CA ASN A 27 14.17 13.12 -3.40
C ASN A 27 13.03 13.98 -3.96
N CYS A 28 12.32 13.56 -5.00
CA CYS A 28 11.14 14.29 -5.47
C CYS A 28 10.06 14.31 -4.39
N LYS A 29 9.31 15.41 -4.34
CA LYS A 29 8.19 15.55 -3.41
C LYS A 29 7.18 14.40 -3.62
N ASN A 30 6.77 13.77 -2.54
CA ASN A 30 5.69 12.79 -2.56
C ASN A 30 4.35 13.55 -2.58
N ALA A 31 3.88 13.88 -3.79
CA ALA A 31 2.65 14.63 -3.98
C ALA A 31 1.44 13.71 -3.80
N LEU A 32 0.97 13.64 -2.57
CA LEU A 32 -0.26 12.93 -2.20
C LEU A 32 -1.49 13.75 -2.61
N ASP A 33 -1.72 13.93 -3.91
CA ASP A 33 -2.89 14.62 -4.50
C ASP A 33 -2.82 16.16 -4.56
N LEU A 34 -1.68 16.76 -4.20
CA LEU A 34 -1.51 18.22 -4.17
C LEU A 34 -0.66 18.78 -5.32
N ALA A 35 -0.28 17.96 -6.29
CA ALA A 35 0.43 18.46 -7.47
C ALA A 35 -0.57 19.19 -8.38
N PRO A 36 -0.39 20.50 -8.64
CA PRO A 36 -1.34 21.30 -9.41
C PRO A 36 -1.43 20.84 -10.86
N GLU A 37 -0.35 20.26 -11.40
CA GLU A 37 -0.27 19.80 -12.78
C GLU A 37 0.46 18.45 -12.89
N PRO A 38 0.21 17.66 -13.95
CA PRO A 38 0.92 16.43 -14.22
C PRO A 38 2.44 16.66 -14.41
N ASN A 39 3.24 15.70 -13.98
CA ASN A 39 4.69 15.66 -14.19
C ASN A 39 5.50 16.82 -13.57
N MET A 40 4.99 17.49 -12.54
CA MET A 40 5.70 18.57 -11.84
C MET A 40 6.77 18.03 -10.86
N HIS A 41 6.56 16.88 -10.27
CA HIS A 41 7.45 16.28 -9.28
C HIS A 41 8.15 15.03 -9.84
N VAL A 42 8.98 15.25 -10.86
CA VAL A 42 9.68 14.16 -11.57
C VAL A 42 11.17 14.45 -11.70
N CYS A 43 11.96 13.40 -11.71
CA CYS A 43 13.40 13.41 -11.96
C CYS A 43 13.76 12.22 -12.86
N PRO A 44 15.02 12.08 -13.30
CA PRO A 44 15.45 10.93 -14.10
C PRO A 44 15.14 9.57 -13.45
N MET A 45 15.16 9.49 -12.10
CA MET A 45 14.73 8.28 -11.38
C MET A 45 13.22 8.00 -11.56
N CYS A 46 12.37 9.03 -11.48
CA CYS A 46 10.92 8.87 -11.69
C CYS A 46 10.59 8.34 -13.08
N MET A 47 11.36 8.71 -14.08
CA MET A 47 11.20 8.29 -15.47
C MET A 47 12.04 7.05 -15.82
N TRP A 48 12.74 6.50 -14.86
CA TRP A 48 13.60 5.31 -15.03
C TRP A 48 14.61 5.45 -16.17
N PHE A 49 15.39 6.53 -16.17
CA PHE A 49 16.44 6.72 -17.17
C PHE A 49 17.53 5.63 -17.03
N PRO A 50 18.19 5.26 -18.13
CA PRO A 50 19.28 4.30 -18.09
C PRO A 50 20.33 4.68 -17.03
N TRP A 51 20.87 3.66 -16.35
CA TRP A 51 21.92 3.78 -15.33
C TRP A 51 21.53 4.48 -14.02
N ILE A 52 20.27 4.84 -13.85
CA ILE A 52 19.76 5.35 -12.58
C ILE A 52 19.41 4.17 -11.67
N LEU A 53 19.92 4.20 -10.43
CA LEU A 53 19.63 3.20 -9.42
C LEU A 53 18.74 3.79 -8.30
N PRO A 54 17.78 3.01 -7.77
CA PRO A 54 16.93 3.44 -6.66
C PRO A 54 17.75 3.56 -5.37
N THR A 55 17.51 4.61 -4.59
CA THR A 55 18.03 4.78 -3.24
C THR A 55 16.85 4.90 -2.29
N ILE A 56 16.77 4.01 -1.30
CA ILE A 56 15.63 3.94 -0.40
C ILE A 56 15.53 5.19 0.49
N ASN A 57 14.30 5.65 0.69
CA ASN A 57 13.97 6.75 1.59
C ASN A 57 13.83 6.23 3.03
N GLU A 58 14.75 6.65 3.90
CA GLU A 58 14.74 6.28 5.31
C GLU A 58 13.48 6.76 6.05
N GLU A 59 12.94 7.95 5.72
CA GLU A 59 11.71 8.46 6.33
C GLU A 59 10.52 7.52 6.06
N ALA A 60 10.38 7.04 4.82
CA ALA A 60 9.30 6.11 4.47
C ALA A 60 9.42 4.81 5.28
N VAL A 61 10.63 4.26 5.43
CA VAL A 61 10.89 3.07 6.25
C VAL A 61 10.58 3.33 7.73
N ARG A 62 10.98 4.49 8.26
CA ARG A 62 10.71 4.88 9.66
C ARG A 62 9.23 5.02 9.96
N LEU A 63 8.48 5.67 9.06
CA LEU A 63 7.02 5.80 9.20
C LEU A 63 6.35 4.42 9.19
N TRP A 64 6.84 3.56 8.37
CA TRP A 64 6.38 2.20 8.25
C TRP A 64 6.66 1.37 9.51
N VAL A 65 7.88 1.42 10.03
CA VAL A 65 8.24 0.80 11.33
C VAL A 65 7.39 1.37 12.47
N LYS A 66 7.18 2.69 12.50
CA LYS A 66 6.32 3.34 13.49
C LYS A 66 4.90 2.78 13.49
N TRP A 67 4.33 2.57 12.33
CA TRP A 67 3.02 1.94 12.18
C TRP A 67 2.95 0.57 12.86
N TRP A 68 3.95 -0.28 12.62
CA TRP A 68 3.97 -1.61 13.22
C TRP A 68 4.21 -1.62 14.71
N MET A 69 5.00 -0.71 15.20
CA MET A 69 5.17 -0.55 16.66
C MET A 69 3.84 -0.21 17.32
N ILE A 70 3.01 0.61 16.69
CA ILE A 70 1.65 0.94 17.19
C ILE A 70 0.74 -0.27 17.13
N MET A 71 0.86 -1.09 16.10
CA MET A 71 0.12 -2.35 15.97
C MET A 71 0.68 -3.49 16.84
N TRP A 72 1.78 -3.28 17.57
CA TRP A 72 2.45 -4.29 18.36
C TRP A 72 2.96 -5.50 17.54
N CYS A 73 3.22 -5.29 16.26
CA CYS A 73 3.74 -6.33 15.38
C CYS A 73 5.21 -6.64 15.67
N LYS A 74 5.58 -7.88 15.44
CA LYS A 74 7.00 -8.26 15.40
C LYS A 74 7.58 -7.91 14.02
N VAL A 75 8.49 -6.94 13.99
CA VAL A 75 9.21 -6.54 12.77
C VAL A 75 10.34 -7.53 12.51
N ASN A 76 10.47 -7.97 11.26
CA ASN A 76 11.62 -8.77 10.84
C ASN A 76 12.89 -7.91 10.86
N PRO A 77 13.98 -8.37 11.46
CA PRO A 77 15.24 -7.62 11.50
C PRO A 77 15.93 -7.52 10.14
N LEU A 78 15.62 -8.43 9.23
CA LEU A 78 16.08 -8.44 7.85
C LEU A 78 14.88 -8.52 6.93
N SER A 79 14.81 -7.58 6.00
CA SER A 79 13.79 -7.52 4.97
C SER A 79 14.45 -7.18 3.64
N ARG A 80 13.96 -7.77 2.54
CA ARG A 80 14.52 -7.57 1.20
C ARG A 80 13.45 -7.21 0.22
N PHE A 81 13.84 -6.44 -0.81
CA PHE A 81 12.98 -6.14 -1.94
C PHE A 81 13.12 -7.19 -3.03
N ASP A 82 11.99 -7.48 -3.64
CA ASP A 82 11.84 -8.35 -4.79
C ASP A 82 11.32 -7.53 -5.98
N ARG A 83 11.35 -8.13 -7.17
CA ARG A 83 10.78 -7.56 -8.39
C ARG A 83 9.56 -8.36 -8.81
N LYS A 84 8.39 -7.73 -8.75
CA LYS A 84 7.13 -8.27 -9.25
C LYS A 84 6.95 -7.84 -10.70
N THR A 85 7.03 -8.76 -11.64
CA THR A 85 6.83 -8.46 -13.07
C THR A 85 5.43 -7.88 -13.30
N TYR A 86 5.39 -6.72 -13.96
CA TYR A 86 4.15 -5.99 -14.22
C TYR A 86 4.29 -5.16 -15.50
N TYR A 87 3.75 -5.66 -16.59
CA TYR A 87 3.81 -5.01 -17.90
C TYR A 87 2.57 -4.15 -18.15
N TYR A 88 2.65 -2.87 -17.80
CA TYR A 88 1.59 -1.91 -18.06
C TYR A 88 2.18 -0.49 -18.26
N PRO A 89 1.51 0.40 -19.01
CA PRO A 89 2.04 1.75 -19.29
C PRO A 89 2.33 2.61 -18.07
N ASP A 90 1.68 2.35 -16.93
CA ASP A 90 1.91 3.02 -15.65
C ASP A 90 3.10 2.46 -14.85
N ASN A 91 3.83 1.54 -15.46
CA ASN A 91 5.01 0.92 -14.85
C ASN A 91 6.12 0.68 -15.88
N PRO A 92 6.84 1.72 -16.32
CA PRO A 92 7.83 1.61 -17.41
C PRO A 92 9.07 0.79 -17.07
N THR A 93 9.28 0.47 -15.78
CA THR A 93 10.31 -0.50 -15.38
C THR A 93 9.97 -1.94 -15.79
N SER A 94 8.72 -2.21 -16.15
CA SER A 94 8.16 -3.54 -16.38
C SER A 94 8.16 -4.43 -15.12
N TYR A 95 8.46 -3.89 -13.96
CA TYR A 95 8.33 -4.54 -12.66
C TYR A 95 8.05 -3.52 -11.56
N GLN A 96 7.35 -3.95 -10.54
CA GLN A 96 7.16 -3.23 -9.30
C GLN A 96 8.19 -3.72 -8.27
N ILE A 97 8.77 -2.82 -7.49
CA ILE A 97 9.60 -3.19 -6.36
C ILE A 97 8.68 -3.45 -5.17
N THR A 98 8.73 -4.64 -4.62
CA THR A 98 7.85 -5.13 -3.57
C THR A 98 8.63 -6.03 -2.60
N GLN A 99 7.96 -6.75 -1.71
CA GLN A 99 8.58 -7.71 -0.80
C GLN A 99 7.72 -8.96 -0.71
N MET A 100 8.13 -10.03 -1.36
CA MET A 100 7.37 -11.27 -1.39
C MET A 100 7.93 -12.33 -0.44
N TYR A 101 9.25 -12.51 -0.42
CA TYR A 101 9.88 -13.61 0.32
C TYR A 101 10.33 -13.21 1.72
N GLU A 102 10.70 -11.96 1.92
CA GLU A 102 11.17 -11.44 3.21
C GLU A 102 10.45 -10.12 3.52
N PRO A 103 9.11 -10.14 3.65
CA PRO A 103 8.35 -8.96 4.02
C PRO A 103 8.73 -8.53 5.43
N ILE A 104 8.46 -7.30 5.73
CA ILE A 104 8.88 -6.76 7.00
C ILE A 104 8.05 -7.27 8.18
N VAL A 105 6.81 -7.71 7.94
CA VAL A 105 5.96 -8.36 8.94
C VAL A 105 5.32 -9.62 8.37
N TRP A 106 5.51 -10.71 9.08
CA TRP A 106 4.80 -11.96 8.88
C TRP A 106 3.84 -12.23 10.03
N LYS A 107 2.61 -12.67 9.69
CA LYS A 107 1.60 -13.21 10.62
C LYS A 107 1.36 -12.32 11.83
N TRP A 108 0.34 -11.54 11.76
CA TRP A 108 -0.15 -10.70 12.83
C TRP A 108 -1.67 -10.78 12.92
N ALA A 109 -2.25 -10.14 13.92
CA ALA A 109 -3.70 -10.05 14.05
C ALA A 109 -4.12 -8.69 14.61
N VAL A 110 -5.25 -8.20 14.16
CA VAL A 110 -5.88 -6.97 14.64
C VAL A 110 -7.17 -7.30 15.36
N LYS A 111 -7.36 -6.71 16.51
CA LYS A 111 -8.61 -6.77 17.29
C LYS A 111 -9.52 -5.65 16.87
N VAL A 112 -10.74 -5.97 16.55
CA VAL A 112 -11.75 -5.02 16.08
C VAL A 112 -13.07 -5.28 16.78
N LEU A 113 -13.77 -4.21 17.15
CA LEU A 113 -15.10 -4.31 17.73
C LEU A 113 -16.14 -4.35 16.60
N VAL A 114 -16.80 -5.49 16.43
CA VAL A 114 -17.84 -5.70 15.42
C VAL A 114 -19.16 -5.94 16.13
N ASN A 115 -20.14 -5.06 15.92
CA ASN A 115 -21.46 -5.16 16.56
C ASN A 115 -21.42 -5.33 18.09
N GLY A 116 -20.41 -4.71 18.75
CA GLY A 116 -20.22 -4.78 20.20
C GLY A 116 -19.42 -5.99 20.71
N GLU A 117 -18.98 -6.87 19.82
CA GLU A 117 -18.14 -8.02 20.16
C GLU A 117 -16.70 -7.83 19.64
N GLU A 118 -15.70 -8.15 20.46
CA GLU A 118 -14.30 -8.15 20.04
C GLU A 118 -14.03 -9.35 19.14
N LYS A 119 -13.61 -9.09 17.90
CA LYS A 119 -13.15 -10.09 16.94
C LYS A 119 -11.68 -9.89 16.59
N VAL A 120 -11.00 -10.99 16.26
CA VAL A 120 -9.58 -11.00 15.92
C VAL A 120 -9.42 -11.40 14.47
N PHE A 121 -8.84 -10.52 13.65
CA PHE A 121 -8.62 -10.77 12.23
C PHE A 121 -7.13 -10.95 11.94
N ALA A 122 -6.78 -12.10 11.40
CA ALA A 122 -5.41 -12.44 11.09
C ALA A 122 -4.92 -11.73 9.82
N ILE A 123 -3.71 -11.18 9.89
CA ILE A 123 -2.97 -10.61 8.79
C ILE A 123 -1.91 -11.63 8.38
N HIS A 124 -1.89 -11.99 7.10
CA HIS A 124 -0.93 -12.92 6.54
C HIS A 124 0.46 -12.28 6.48
N HIS A 125 0.57 -11.10 5.88
CA HIS A 125 1.81 -10.32 5.84
C HIS A 125 1.53 -8.84 5.55
N MET A 126 2.53 -8.02 5.81
CA MET A 126 2.56 -6.62 5.42
C MET A 126 3.92 -6.29 4.84
N HIS A 127 3.93 -5.51 3.77
CA HIS A 127 5.15 -5.18 3.06
C HIS A 127 5.15 -3.78 2.45
N LEU A 128 6.34 -3.28 2.15
CA LEU A 128 6.56 -2.00 1.49
C LEU A 128 6.75 -2.21 -0.01
N GLU A 129 6.14 -1.36 -0.79
CA GLU A 129 6.26 -1.34 -2.23
C GLU A 129 6.16 0.07 -2.80
N ASN A 130 6.38 0.23 -4.08
CA ASN A 130 6.10 1.48 -4.79
C ASN A 130 4.74 1.46 -5.45
N ASP A 131 4.05 2.60 -5.42
CA ASP A 131 2.82 2.81 -6.18
C ASP A 131 3.14 2.93 -7.68
N ALA A 132 2.18 2.54 -8.52
CA ALA A 132 2.20 2.74 -9.95
C ALA A 132 1.96 4.22 -10.31
N TRP A 133 2.27 4.60 -11.56
CA TRP A 133 2.03 5.94 -12.06
C TRP A 133 0.56 6.15 -12.38
N LYS A 134 0.13 7.38 -12.57
CA LYS A 134 -1.25 7.67 -12.90
C LYS A 134 -1.43 7.66 -14.43
N LEU A 135 -2.41 6.92 -14.91
CA LEU A 135 -2.86 6.96 -16.30
C LEU A 135 -4.09 7.84 -16.44
N VAL A 136 -4.10 8.63 -17.50
CA VAL A 136 -5.26 9.43 -17.89
C VAL A 136 -5.62 9.07 -19.32
N HIS A 137 -6.80 8.53 -19.52
CA HIS A 137 -7.32 8.20 -20.85
C HIS A 137 -8.14 9.38 -21.38
N ALA A 138 -7.59 10.10 -22.36
CA ALA A 138 -8.23 11.26 -22.95
C ALA A 138 -7.92 11.36 -24.44
N TRP A 139 -8.87 11.81 -25.24
CA TRP A 139 -8.71 12.07 -26.68
C TRP A 139 -8.12 10.89 -27.47
N GLY A 140 -8.50 9.67 -27.14
CA GLY A 140 -7.99 8.46 -27.80
C GLY A 140 -6.52 8.16 -27.50
N LYS A 141 -5.94 8.79 -26.46
CA LYS A 141 -4.56 8.57 -26.00
C LYS A 141 -4.53 8.16 -24.54
N THR A 142 -3.46 7.48 -24.15
CA THR A 142 -3.11 7.21 -22.75
C THR A 142 -1.97 8.13 -22.36
N LEU A 143 -2.22 9.04 -21.43
CA LEU A 143 -1.25 9.97 -20.89
C LEU A 143 -0.75 9.44 -19.54
N CYS A 144 0.55 9.59 -19.29
CA CYS A 144 1.18 9.15 -18.04
C CYS A 144 1.55 10.35 -17.18
N ASP A 145 1.09 10.36 -15.94
CA ASP A 145 1.51 11.31 -14.92
C ASP A 145 2.44 10.62 -13.91
N TYR A 146 3.70 11.03 -13.93
CA TYR A 146 4.78 10.47 -13.10
C TYR A 146 4.84 11.08 -11.69
N ASN A 147 3.95 12.00 -11.33
CA ASN A 147 3.94 12.60 -10.01
C ASN A 147 3.81 11.53 -8.92
N ARG A 148 3.03 10.47 -9.17
CA ARG A 148 2.85 9.35 -8.24
C ARG A 148 3.93 8.26 -8.35
N ALA A 149 4.78 8.29 -9.37
CA ALA A 149 5.86 7.33 -9.54
C ALA A 149 6.69 7.22 -8.26
N TRP A 150 6.95 6.00 -7.80
CA TRP A 150 7.73 5.73 -6.60
C TRP A 150 7.16 6.30 -5.29
N SER A 151 5.87 6.67 -5.25
CA SER A 151 5.21 6.95 -3.98
C SER A 151 5.29 5.72 -3.08
N PRO A 152 5.70 5.86 -1.81
CA PRO A 152 5.77 4.72 -0.91
C PRO A 152 4.37 4.21 -0.60
N LEU A 153 4.19 2.93 -0.83
CA LEU A 153 2.94 2.20 -0.64
C LEU A 153 3.16 1.07 0.35
N MET A 154 2.22 0.88 1.23
CA MET A 154 2.16 -0.28 2.12
C MET A 154 1.03 -1.18 1.64
N GLU A 155 1.30 -2.46 1.48
CA GLU A 155 0.29 -3.48 1.23
C GLU A 155 0.11 -4.34 2.48
N ILE A 156 -1.14 -4.53 2.86
CA ILE A 156 -1.57 -5.38 3.97
C ILE A 156 -2.44 -6.48 3.39
N VAL A 157 -2.00 -7.72 3.51
CA VAL A 157 -2.74 -8.89 3.05
C VAL A 157 -3.26 -9.64 4.27
N THR A 158 -4.56 -9.87 4.33
CA THR A 158 -5.18 -10.65 5.40
C THR A 158 -5.22 -12.14 5.08
N ASP A 159 -5.34 -12.96 6.11
CA ASP A 159 -5.80 -14.33 5.91
C ASP A 159 -7.28 -14.36 5.50
N PRO A 160 -7.80 -15.45 4.95
CA PRO A 160 -9.21 -15.58 4.57
C PRO A 160 -10.10 -15.77 5.81
N VAL A 161 -10.29 -14.72 6.58
CA VAL A 161 -10.89 -14.75 7.91
C VAL A 161 -12.24 -14.02 8.03
N PHE A 162 -12.62 -13.24 7.02
CA PHE A 162 -13.89 -12.52 7.05
C PHE A 162 -15.01 -13.36 6.46
N THR A 163 -16.17 -13.26 7.06
CA THR A 163 -17.38 -13.98 6.61
C THR A 163 -18.55 -13.05 6.30
N ASP A 164 -18.45 -11.79 6.72
CA ASP A 164 -19.49 -10.78 6.56
C ASP A 164 -18.90 -9.41 6.15
N LYS A 165 -19.73 -8.60 5.49
CA LYS A 165 -19.40 -7.24 5.08
C LYS A 165 -19.15 -6.30 6.26
N ASP A 166 -19.87 -6.48 7.35
CA ASP A 166 -19.76 -5.61 8.51
C ASP A 166 -18.41 -5.82 9.20
N GLU A 167 -17.89 -7.05 9.23
CA GLU A 167 -16.55 -7.37 9.68
C GLU A 167 -15.49 -6.62 8.84
N VAL A 168 -15.62 -6.65 7.51
CA VAL A 168 -14.72 -5.94 6.59
C VAL A 168 -14.76 -4.44 6.82
N MET A 169 -15.97 -3.88 6.92
CA MET A 169 -16.14 -2.43 7.11
C MET A 169 -15.56 -1.94 8.44
N GLU A 170 -15.81 -2.63 9.53
CA GLU A 170 -15.27 -2.24 10.84
C GLU A 170 -13.75 -2.44 10.90
N PHE A 171 -13.22 -3.49 10.27
CA PHE A 171 -11.79 -3.70 10.13
C PHE A 171 -11.10 -2.56 9.38
N LEU A 172 -11.62 -2.15 8.22
CA LEU A 172 -11.09 -1.03 7.43
C LEU A 172 -11.16 0.30 8.18
N LYS A 173 -12.26 0.56 8.87
CA LYS A 173 -12.40 1.76 9.72
C LYS A 173 -11.35 1.78 10.85
N GLU A 174 -11.10 0.64 11.47
CA GLU A 174 -10.12 0.56 12.54
C GLU A 174 -8.70 0.77 12.01
N LEU A 175 -8.33 0.13 10.89
CA LEU A 175 -7.06 0.40 10.23
C LEU A 175 -6.89 1.89 9.88
N GLN A 176 -7.91 2.51 9.31
CA GLN A 176 -7.89 3.93 8.96
C GLN A 176 -7.64 4.81 10.19
N LYS A 177 -8.35 4.56 11.30
CA LYS A 177 -8.15 5.28 12.57
C LYS A 177 -6.71 5.14 13.08
N MET A 178 -6.21 3.91 13.11
CA MET A 178 -4.86 3.62 13.59
C MET A 178 -3.80 4.30 12.74
N MET A 179 -3.94 4.32 11.41
CA MET A 179 -3.01 4.99 10.48
C MET A 179 -2.99 6.51 10.67
N ARG A 180 -4.16 7.12 10.82
CA ARG A 180 -4.30 8.54 11.11
C ARG A 180 -3.71 8.90 12.46
N TYR A 181 -4.00 8.13 13.50
CA TYR A 181 -3.44 8.31 14.84
C TYR A 181 -1.92 8.21 14.85
N ALA A 182 -1.38 7.26 14.08
CA ALA A 182 0.06 7.08 13.89
C ALA A 182 0.75 8.18 13.08
N TRP A 183 -0.01 9.03 12.38
CA TRP A 183 0.50 10.02 11.41
C TRP A 183 1.30 9.38 10.26
N VAL A 184 0.97 8.17 9.88
CA VAL A 184 1.63 7.42 8.79
C VAL A 184 0.95 7.66 7.46
N SER A 185 -0.35 7.81 7.48
CA SER A 185 -1.19 8.11 6.32
C SER A 185 -2.44 8.87 6.77
N ASP A 186 -2.98 9.72 5.91
CA ASP A 186 -4.31 10.28 6.12
C ASP A 186 -5.39 9.24 5.77
N ALA A 187 -5.00 8.18 5.06
CA ALA A 187 -5.82 7.03 4.68
C ALA A 187 -7.18 7.47 4.11
N ASP A 188 -7.16 8.49 3.25
CA ASP A 188 -8.34 9.02 2.60
C ASP A 188 -8.69 8.12 1.40
N MET A 189 -9.85 7.48 1.47
CA MET A 189 -10.33 6.58 0.43
C MET A 189 -10.77 7.36 -0.82
N GLU A 190 -11.34 8.55 -0.65
CA GLU A 190 -11.79 9.40 -1.77
C GLU A 190 -10.60 9.92 -2.57
N ALA A 191 -9.48 10.22 -1.89
CA ALA A 191 -8.23 10.59 -2.51
C ALA A 191 -7.37 9.38 -2.97
N GLY A 192 -7.88 8.15 -2.86
CA GLY A 192 -7.16 6.93 -3.24
C GLY A 192 -5.93 6.64 -2.38
N GLN A 193 -5.86 7.19 -1.17
CA GLN A 193 -4.75 6.95 -0.25
C GLN A 193 -4.92 5.63 0.52
N LEU A 194 -6.13 5.11 0.62
CA LEU A 194 -6.44 3.77 1.07
C LEU A 194 -7.35 3.11 0.03
N ARG A 195 -6.93 1.97 -0.48
CA ARG A 195 -7.67 1.16 -1.46
C ARG A 195 -7.77 -0.26 -0.90
N CYS A 196 -8.86 -0.94 -1.18
CA CYS A 196 -9.09 -2.31 -0.72
C CYS A 196 -9.72 -3.13 -1.85
N ASP A 197 -9.12 -4.26 -2.14
CA ASP A 197 -9.59 -5.30 -3.04
C ASP A 197 -9.94 -6.57 -2.28
#